data_2b6a6d6cb365da6b4f57cf35b564560f
#
_entry.id   2b6a6d6cb365da6b4f57cf35b564560f
#
_cell.length_a   1.000
_cell.length_b   1.000
_cell.length_c   1.000
_cell.angle_alpha   90.00
_cell.angle_beta   90.00
_cell.angle_gamma   90.00
#
_symmetry.space_group_name_H-M   'P 1'
#
loop_
_entity.id
_entity.type
_entity.pdbx_description
1 polymer ?
#
loop_
_entity_poly.entity_id
_entity_poly.type
_entity_poly.pdbx_seq_one_letter_code
_entity_poly.pdbx_strand_id
1 'polypeptide(L)'
;MGKAQFDNVAPATMAWLRMFGAMVVAVCIVGPRRLAPKLWTRQELKSAAILGLSTGLTSTFFYMAIDRLPLGKGVSIEFIGPITVAALFTRTRRNAVALVVAVIGVAILSGVELSGEPLGVLFIFIAAIFWGIHIVYAGKVANAHGGLDGLAMSFIFGALLTLPIGAPDIGTAITHPYLIGLGIVIGALASVTSYGIDQRILRIVTVRHYSVLLAMLPIVATIFGYMVFHQTPQGWDYLGSALI
;
A
#
# COMPACT_ATOMS: atom_id res chain seq x y z
N MET A 1 -9.35 -11.22 -2.87
CA MET A 1 -10.73 -10.83 -2.55
C MET A 1 -11.14 -9.55 -3.27
N GLY A 2 -10.43 -8.41 -3.13
CA GLY A 2 -10.83 -7.16 -3.81
C GLY A 2 -10.92 -7.27 -5.33
N LYS A 3 -9.90 -7.81 -5.99
CA LYS A 3 -9.87 -7.96 -7.45
C LYS A 3 -11.04 -8.81 -8.01
N ALA A 4 -11.51 -9.79 -7.26
CA ALA A 4 -12.64 -10.63 -7.67
C ALA A 4 -14.00 -9.88 -7.73
N GLN A 5 -14.04 -8.62 -7.31
CA GLN A 5 -15.24 -7.79 -7.30
C GLN A 5 -15.19 -6.65 -8.35
N PHE A 6 -14.13 -6.56 -9.15
CA PHE A 6 -14.01 -5.47 -10.15
C PHE A 6 -15.07 -5.55 -11.27
N ASP A 7 -15.65 -6.72 -11.49
CA ASP A 7 -16.79 -6.88 -12.40
C ASP A 7 -18.09 -6.29 -11.82
N ASN A 8 -18.18 -6.14 -10.49
CA ASN A 8 -19.37 -5.68 -9.79
C ASN A 8 -19.29 -4.20 -9.37
N VAL A 9 -18.09 -3.68 -9.15
CA VAL A 9 -17.84 -2.32 -8.65
C VAL A 9 -16.49 -1.82 -9.16
N ALA A 10 -16.44 -0.52 -9.50
CA ALA A 10 -15.21 0.10 -9.98
C ALA A 10 -14.03 -0.12 -9.03
N PRO A 11 -12.82 -0.42 -9.55
CA PRO A 11 -11.62 -0.66 -8.73
C PRO A 11 -11.33 0.47 -7.72
N ALA A 12 -11.52 1.72 -8.13
CA ALA A 12 -11.34 2.88 -7.27
C ALA A 12 -12.32 2.91 -6.10
N THR A 13 -13.60 2.55 -6.34
CA THR A 13 -14.62 2.47 -5.29
C THR A 13 -14.31 1.33 -4.33
N MET A 14 -13.85 0.18 -4.82
CA MET A 14 -13.44 -0.93 -3.94
C MET A 14 -12.21 -0.57 -3.09
N ALA A 15 -11.24 0.18 -3.64
CA ALA A 15 -10.11 0.70 -2.88
C ALA A 15 -10.58 1.67 -1.79
N TRP A 16 -11.54 2.54 -2.10
CA TRP A 16 -12.13 3.45 -1.13
C TRP A 16 -12.92 2.71 -0.05
N LEU A 17 -13.72 1.69 -0.40
CA LEU A 17 -14.44 0.86 0.58
C LEU A 17 -13.48 0.17 1.55
N ARG A 18 -12.33 -0.31 1.08
CA ARG A 18 -11.27 -0.83 1.93
C ARG A 18 -10.74 0.24 2.91
N MET A 19 -10.50 1.47 2.43
CA MET A 19 -10.03 2.58 3.26
C MET A 19 -11.09 2.99 4.29
N PHE A 20 -12.35 3.08 3.87
CA PHE A 20 -13.50 3.34 4.74
C PHE A 20 -13.63 2.25 5.82
N GLY A 21 -13.53 0.98 5.44
CA GLY A 21 -13.55 -0.14 6.37
C GLY A 21 -12.41 -0.08 7.39
N ALA A 22 -11.20 0.27 6.93
CA ALA A 22 -10.05 0.47 7.82
C ALA A 22 -10.30 1.63 8.81
N MET A 23 -10.89 2.74 8.34
CA MET A 23 -11.29 3.85 9.20
C MET A 23 -12.28 3.40 10.28
N VAL A 24 -13.36 2.72 9.89
CA VAL A 24 -14.40 2.25 10.83
C VAL A 24 -13.78 1.36 11.91
N VAL A 25 -13.02 0.35 11.51
CA VAL A 25 -12.40 -0.60 12.44
C VAL A 25 -11.38 0.08 13.35
N ALA A 26 -10.51 0.93 12.81
CA ALA A 26 -9.50 1.63 13.60
C ALA A 26 -10.12 2.60 14.61
N VAL A 27 -11.17 3.34 14.20
CA VAL A 27 -11.92 4.23 15.11
C VAL A 27 -12.62 3.45 16.22
N CYS A 28 -13.19 2.28 15.91
CA CYS A 28 -13.78 1.40 16.94
C CYS A 28 -12.74 0.89 17.95
N ILE A 29 -11.53 0.56 17.48
CA ILE A 29 -10.45 0.06 18.37
C ILE A 29 -9.89 1.18 19.26
N VAL A 30 -9.61 2.35 18.68
CA VAL A 30 -8.97 3.48 19.37
C VAL A 30 -9.96 4.24 20.25
N GLY A 31 -11.18 4.37 19.76
CA GLY A 31 -12.24 5.17 20.36
C GLY A 31 -12.19 6.65 19.96
N PRO A 32 -13.37 7.27 19.71
CA PRO A 32 -13.47 8.62 19.16
C PRO A 32 -12.89 9.72 20.08
N ARG A 33 -12.84 9.47 21.39
CA ARG A 33 -12.31 10.43 22.36
C ARG A 33 -10.83 10.73 22.17
N ARG A 34 -10.01 9.73 21.75
CA ARG A 34 -8.59 9.89 21.48
C ARG A 34 -8.32 10.59 20.15
N LEU A 35 -9.29 10.58 19.25
CA LEU A 35 -9.21 11.18 17.92
C LEU A 35 -9.71 12.63 17.88
N ALA A 36 -10.09 13.21 19.04
CA ALA A 36 -10.54 14.60 19.09
C ALA A 36 -9.45 15.55 18.58
N PRO A 37 -9.72 16.41 17.57
CA PRO A 37 -8.69 17.25 16.94
C PRO A 37 -7.92 18.16 17.91
N LYS A 38 -8.55 18.56 19.03
CA LYS A 38 -7.92 19.38 20.08
C LYS A 38 -6.74 18.71 20.78
N LEU A 39 -6.60 17.40 20.67
CA LEU A 39 -5.51 16.62 21.26
C LEU A 39 -4.29 16.54 20.34
N TRP A 40 -4.39 17.06 19.12
CA TRP A 40 -3.40 16.91 18.07
C TRP A 40 -2.78 18.25 17.70
N THR A 41 -1.46 18.28 17.53
CA THR A 41 -0.77 19.44 16.96
C THR A 41 -1.05 19.53 15.45
N ARG A 42 -0.89 20.72 14.89
CA ARG A 42 -1.03 20.94 13.44
C ARG A 42 -0.06 20.06 12.64
N GLN A 43 1.13 19.81 13.17
CA GLN A 43 2.14 18.99 12.50
C GLN A 43 1.75 17.51 12.50
N GLU A 44 1.18 17.00 13.57
CA GLU A 44 0.67 15.62 13.66
C GLU A 44 -0.51 15.41 12.73
N LEU A 45 -1.49 16.33 12.72
CA LEU A 45 -2.61 16.27 11.79
C LEU A 45 -2.15 16.32 10.33
N LYS A 46 -1.17 17.18 10.01
CA LYS A 46 -0.59 17.23 8.65
C LYS A 46 0.08 15.91 8.29
N SER A 47 0.84 15.31 9.21
CA SER A 47 1.51 14.03 8.96
C SER A 47 0.50 12.89 8.79
N ALA A 48 -0.56 12.87 9.62
CA ALA A 48 -1.65 11.90 9.50
C ALA A 48 -2.44 12.09 8.19
N ALA A 49 -2.70 13.33 7.77
CA ALA A 49 -3.39 13.61 6.51
C ALA A 49 -2.57 13.15 5.29
N ILE A 50 -1.27 13.43 5.28
CA ILE A 50 -0.39 12.99 4.17
C ILE A 50 -0.27 11.46 4.17
N LEU A 51 -0.13 10.82 5.34
CA LEU A 51 -0.12 9.37 5.45
C LEU A 51 -1.44 8.77 4.92
N GLY A 52 -2.57 9.30 5.36
CA GLY A 52 -3.89 8.82 4.93
C GLY A 52 -4.12 9.00 3.43
N LEU A 53 -3.82 10.18 2.90
CA LEU A 53 -3.94 10.47 1.47
C LEU A 53 -3.02 9.55 0.65
N SER A 54 -1.75 9.41 1.05
CA SER A 54 -0.82 8.54 0.33
C SER A 54 -1.25 7.07 0.38
N THR A 55 -1.74 6.58 1.52
CA THR A 55 -2.27 5.22 1.66
C THR A 55 -3.50 5.00 0.75
N GLY A 56 -4.41 5.96 0.73
CA GLY A 56 -5.62 5.90 -0.10
C GLY A 56 -5.28 5.92 -1.59
N LEU A 57 -4.40 6.84 -2.02
CA LEU A 57 -3.98 6.93 -3.42
C LEU A 57 -3.16 5.72 -3.86
N THR A 58 -2.24 5.21 -3.03
CA THR A 58 -1.56 3.93 -3.30
C THR A 58 -2.57 2.84 -3.58
N SER A 59 -3.55 2.64 -2.70
CA SER A 59 -4.58 1.61 -2.86
C SER A 59 -5.42 1.81 -4.11
N THR A 60 -5.83 3.05 -4.39
CA THR A 60 -6.65 3.39 -5.54
C THR A 60 -5.91 3.10 -6.85
N PHE A 61 -4.71 3.63 -7.01
CA PHE A 61 -3.93 3.43 -8.23
C PHE A 61 -3.45 1.99 -8.39
N PHE A 62 -3.13 1.31 -7.28
CA PHE A 62 -2.84 -0.12 -7.30
C PHE A 62 -4.02 -0.95 -7.82
N TYR A 63 -5.23 -0.71 -7.33
CA TYR A 63 -6.43 -1.43 -7.78
C TYR A 63 -6.75 -1.13 -9.25
N MET A 64 -6.64 0.12 -9.68
CA MET A 64 -6.79 0.50 -11.10
C MET A 64 -5.70 -0.13 -11.99
N ALA A 65 -4.50 -0.35 -11.46
CA ALA A 65 -3.41 -1.01 -12.19
C ALA A 65 -3.66 -2.51 -12.34
N ILE A 66 -3.99 -3.23 -11.24
CA ILE A 66 -4.20 -4.68 -11.28
C ILE A 66 -5.52 -5.09 -11.95
N ASP A 67 -6.42 -4.16 -12.20
CA ASP A 67 -7.56 -4.35 -13.09
C ASP A 67 -7.08 -4.59 -14.53
N ARG A 68 -6.01 -3.93 -14.95
CA ARG A 68 -5.41 -3.96 -16.27
C ARG A 68 -4.19 -4.87 -16.40
N LEU A 69 -3.45 -5.05 -15.31
CA LEU A 69 -2.22 -5.82 -15.27
C LEU A 69 -2.41 -7.12 -14.48
N PRO A 70 -1.65 -8.18 -14.81
CA PRO A 70 -1.52 -9.34 -13.92
C PRO A 70 -1.05 -8.91 -12.53
N LEU A 71 -1.66 -9.48 -11.49
CA LEU A 71 -1.40 -9.10 -10.09
C LEU A 71 0.10 -9.16 -9.74
N GLY A 72 0.79 -10.24 -10.14
CA GLY A 72 2.22 -10.39 -9.87
C GLY A 72 3.07 -9.30 -10.50
N LYS A 73 2.78 -8.90 -11.76
CA LYS A 73 3.47 -7.80 -12.43
C LYS A 73 3.24 -6.46 -11.71
N GLY A 74 1.98 -6.18 -11.35
CA GLY A 74 1.64 -4.97 -10.61
C GLY A 74 2.39 -4.89 -9.29
N VAL A 75 2.34 -5.95 -8.48
CA VAL A 75 3.06 -6.00 -7.19
C VAL A 75 4.56 -5.78 -7.40
N SER A 76 5.22 -6.46 -8.35
CA SER A 76 6.66 -6.32 -8.57
C SER A 76 7.06 -4.89 -8.91
N ILE A 77 6.32 -4.19 -9.77
CA ILE A 77 6.61 -2.80 -10.13
C ILE A 77 6.37 -1.86 -8.94
N GLU A 78 5.33 -2.08 -8.14
CA GLU A 78 5.03 -1.26 -6.97
C GLU A 78 6.17 -1.24 -5.96
N PHE A 79 6.97 -2.32 -5.87
CA PHE A 79 8.14 -2.41 -4.99
C PHE A 79 9.25 -1.41 -5.30
N ILE A 80 9.26 -0.77 -6.46
CA ILE A 80 10.15 0.36 -6.76
C ILE A 80 9.99 1.46 -5.69
N GLY A 81 8.80 1.64 -5.11
CA GLY A 81 8.56 2.62 -4.05
C GLY A 81 9.43 2.40 -2.81
N PRO A 82 9.31 1.27 -2.08
CA PRO A 82 10.17 0.95 -0.95
C PRO A 82 11.67 0.96 -1.28
N ILE A 83 12.07 0.43 -2.42
CA ILE A 83 13.46 0.41 -2.87
C ILE A 83 14.01 1.82 -3.03
N THR A 84 13.23 2.71 -3.66
CA THR A 84 13.58 4.13 -3.82
C THR A 84 13.74 4.81 -2.46
N VAL A 85 12.83 4.56 -1.51
CA VAL A 85 12.95 5.10 -0.15
C VAL A 85 14.22 4.59 0.53
N ALA A 86 14.49 3.29 0.47
CA ALA A 86 15.72 2.71 1.02
C ALA A 86 16.98 3.39 0.46
N ALA A 87 17.02 3.62 -0.85
CA ALA A 87 18.14 4.28 -1.52
C ALA A 87 18.28 5.75 -1.13
N LEU A 88 17.18 6.51 -1.05
CA LEU A 88 17.19 7.93 -0.68
C LEU A 88 17.68 8.17 0.75
N PHE A 89 17.34 7.26 1.67
CA PHE A 89 17.78 7.34 3.06
C PHE A 89 19.20 6.80 3.29
N THR A 90 19.84 6.26 2.25
CA THR A 90 21.21 5.75 2.33
C THR A 90 22.05 6.30 1.17
N ARG A 91 22.48 7.55 1.25
CA ARG A 91 23.19 8.29 0.20
C ARG A 91 24.64 7.80 0.00
N THR A 92 24.82 6.54 -0.38
CA THR A 92 26.12 5.98 -0.74
C THR A 92 26.11 5.50 -2.19
N ARG A 93 27.27 5.54 -2.87
CA ARG A 93 27.42 5.00 -4.23
C ARG A 93 26.98 3.53 -4.31
N ARG A 94 27.27 2.76 -3.28
CA ARG A 94 26.87 1.35 -3.15
C ARG A 94 25.36 1.19 -3.21
N ASN A 95 24.60 2.08 -2.56
CA ASN A 95 23.15 2.01 -2.55
C ASN A 95 22.51 2.50 -3.85
N ALA A 96 23.16 3.45 -4.55
CA ALA A 96 22.71 3.81 -5.89
C ALA A 96 22.84 2.62 -6.86
N VAL A 97 23.94 1.88 -6.78
CA VAL A 97 24.12 0.65 -7.57
C VAL A 97 23.07 -0.41 -7.15
N ALA A 98 22.85 -0.62 -5.85
CA ALA A 98 21.84 -1.55 -5.38
C ALA A 98 20.42 -1.17 -5.86
N LEU A 99 20.08 0.13 -5.89
CA LEU A 99 18.81 0.59 -6.43
C LEU A 99 18.67 0.25 -7.93
N VAL A 100 19.72 0.50 -8.72
CA VAL A 100 19.73 0.17 -10.17
C VAL A 100 19.56 -1.33 -10.37
N VAL A 101 20.28 -2.16 -9.61
CA VAL A 101 20.20 -3.62 -9.68
C VAL A 101 18.80 -4.09 -9.29
N ALA A 102 18.21 -3.55 -8.23
CA ALA A 102 16.86 -3.89 -7.79
C ALA A 102 15.79 -3.46 -8.82
N VAL A 103 15.94 -2.29 -9.44
CA VAL A 103 15.05 -1.85 -10.55
C VAL A 103 15.14 -2.80 -11.75
N ILE A 104 16.36 -3.25 -12.10
CA ILE A 104 16.55 -4.26 -13.14
C ILE A 104 15.88 -5.60 -12.73
N GLY A 105 16.05 -6.03 -11.48
CA GLY A 105 15.40 -7.22 -10.94
C GLY A 105 13.87 -7.14 -11.03
N VAL A 106 13.29 -6.01 -10.64
CA VAL A 106 11.85 -5.74 -10.78
C VAL A 106 11.43 -5.76 -12.25
N ALA A 107 12.21 -5.17 -13.16
CA ALA A 107 11.92 -5.19 -14.59
C ALA A 107 11.91 -6.61 -15.17
N ILE A 108 12.85 -7.46 -14.74
CA ILE A 108 12.90 -8.88 -15.11
C ILE A 108 11.70 -9.63 -14.57
N LEU A 109 11.37 -9.47 -13.27
CA LEU A 109 10.19 -10.08 -12.64
C LEU A 109 8.87 -9.65 -13.29
N SER A 110 8.81 -8.39 -13.74
CA SER A 110 7.61 -7.85 -14.44
C SER A 110 7.41 -8.52 -15.81
N GLY A 111 8.41 -9.26 -16.30
CA GLY A 111 8.46 -9.80 -17.64
C GLY A 111 8.14 -8.69 -18.64
N VAL A 112 9.16 -8.03 -19.17
CA VAL A 112 9.08 -6.80 -20.00
C VAL A 112 8.21 -6.96 -21.26
N GLU A 113 6.99 -7.40 -21.09
CA GLU A 113 5.92 -7.14 -22.04
C GLU A 113 5.22 -5.84 -21.64
N LEU A 114 5.89 -4.70 -21.90
CA LEU A 114 5.27 -3.36 -21.91
C LEU A 114 4.17 -3.25 -22.99
N SER A 115 3.85 -4.35 -23.63
CA SER A 115 3.06 -4.44 -24.88
C SER A 115 1.55 -4.46 -24.67
N GLY A 116 1.02 -4.28 -23.45
CA GLY A 116 -0.42 -4.49 -23.32
C GLY A 116 -1.24 -3.30 -22.82
N GLU A 117 -0.81 -2.62 -21.76
CA GLU A 117 -1.68 -1.67 -21.06
C GLU A 117 -0.89 -0.48 -20.47
N PRO A 118 -0.53 0.53 -21.26
CA PRO A 118 0.28 1.65 -20.77
C PRO A 118 -0.36 2.40 -19.60
N LEU A 119 -1.68 2.46 -19.53
CA LEU A 119 -2.40 3.06 -18.39
C LEU A 119 -2.22 2.24 -17.11
N GLY A 120 -2.23 0.91 -17.20
CA GLY A 120 -1.96 0.04 -16.05
C GLY A 120 -0.56 0.25 -15.50
N VAL A 121 0.42 0.37 -16.40
CA VAL A 121 1.82 0.68 -16.04
C VAL A 121 1.93 2.08 -15.41
N LEU A 122 1.26 3.08 -15.96
CA LEU A 122 1.23 4.43 -15.38
C LEU A 122 0.64 4.41 -13.96
N PHE A 123 -0.48 3.73 -13.76
CA PHE A 123 -1.14 3.66 -12.46
C PHE A 123 -0.26 2.97 -11.41
N ILE A 124 0.45 1.91 -11.76
CA ILE A 124 1.31 1.23 -10.79
C ILE A 124 2.53 2.06 -10.41
N PHE A 125 3.11 2.84 -11.33
CA PHE A 125 4.17 3.79 -11.00
C PHE A 125 3.68 4.90 -10.06
N ILE A 126 2.46 5.43 -10.29
CA ILE A 126 1.84 6.41 -9.39
C ILE A 126 1.63 5.76 -8.00
N ALA A 127 1.14 4.53 -7.94
CA ALA A 127 1.00 3.79 -6.68
C ALA A 127 2.34 3.64 -5.96
N ALA A 128 3.42 3.28 -6.66
CA ALA A 128 4.77 3.15 -6.11
C ALA A 128 5.29 4.47 -5.50
N ILE A 129 5.05 5.60 -6.16
CA ILE A 129 5.42 6.93 -5.63
C ILE A 129 4.67 7.21 -4.31
N PHE A 130 3.35 7.00 -4.29
CA PHE A 130 2.56 7.23 -3.08
C PHE A 130 2.89 6.23 -1.97
N TRP A 131 3.26 4.99 -2.31
CA TRP A 131 3.75 4.04 -1.32
C TRP A 131 5.08 4.50 -0.69
N GLY A 132 6.00 5.05 -1.48
CA GLY A 132 7.21 5.68 -0.94
C GLY A 132 6.90 6.81 0.04
N ILE A 133 5.96 7.70 -0.30
CA ILE A 133 5.49 8.78 0.59
C ILE A 133 4.86 8.19 1.85
N HIS A 134 4.01 7.15 1.71
CA HIS A 134 3.40 6.43 2.83
C HIS A 134 4.46 5.93 3.82
N ILE A 135 5.52 5.27 3.35
CA ILE A 135 6.58 4.73 4.22
C ILE A 135 7.24 5.83 5.05
N VAL A 136 7.57 6.95 4.43
CA VAL A 136 8.19 8.09 5.12
C VAL A 136 7.28 8.68 6.19
N TYR A 137 6.01 8.88 5.86
CA TYR A 137 5.04 9.47 6.80
C TYR A 137 4.54 8.47 7.83
N ALA A 138 4.50 7.16 7.52
CA ALA A 138 4.25 6.11 8.50
C ALA A 138 5.28 6.16 9.63
N GLY A 139 6.57 6.34 9.31
CA GLY A 139 7.61 6.54 10.31
C GLY A 139 7.41 7.78 11.17
N LYS A 140 6.98 8.90 10.57
CA LYS A 140 6.68 10.15 11.33
C LYS A 140 5.50 9.95 12.27
N VAL A 141 4.41 9.35 11.80
CA VAL A 141 3.19 9.11 12.58
C VAL A 141 3.44 8.10 13.69
N ALA A 142 4.20 7.04 13.42
CA ALA A 142 4.56 6.03 14.43
C ALA A 142 5.27 6.64 15.64
N ASN A 143 6.14 7.62 15.40
CA ASN A 143 6.96 8.24 16.44
C ASN A 143 6.34 9.49 17.08
N ALA A 144 5.23 10.02 16.55
CA ALA A 144 4.58 11.23 17.07
C ALA A 144 3.48 10.91 18.09
N HIS A 145 2.40 10.32 17.67
CA HIS A 145 1.17 10.18 18.49
C HIS A 145 0.69 8.73 18.53
N GLY A 146 1.05 8.02 19.57
CA GLY A 146 0.42 6.77 19.97
C GLY A 146 0.31 5.61 18.94
N GLY A 147 1.02 5.62 17.81
CA GLY A 147 1.01 4.54 16.79
C GLY A 147 -0.37 4.26 16.20
N LEU A 148 -1.24 3.54 16.91
CA LEU A 148 -2.58 3.20 16.44
C LEU A 148 -3.51 4.42 16.36
N ASP A 149 -3.37 5.38 17.28
CA ASP A 149 -4.17 6.61 17.26
C ASP A 149 -3.84 7.42 16.00
N GLY A 150 -2.52 7.56 15.69
CA GLY A 150 -2.04 8.21 14.48
C GLY A 150 -2.48 7.51 13.20
N LEU A 151 -2.47 6.19 13.20
CA LEU A 151 -2.94 5.38 12.08
C LEU A 151 -4.46 5.54 11.87
N ALA A 152 -5.25 5.51 12.95
CA ALA A 152 -6.70 5.72 12.87
C ALA A 152 -7.04 7.12 12.33
N MET A 153 -6.34 8.16 12.79
CA MET A 153 -6.48 9.51 12.25
C MET A 153 -6.11 9.55 10.76
N SER A 154 -5.07 8.83 10.36
CA SER A 154 -4.67 8.73 8.94
C SER A 154 -5.75 8.06 8.09
N PHE A 155 -6.39 7.00 8.58
CA PHE A 155 -7.49 6.37 7.85
C PHE A 155 -8.72 7.28 7.71
N ILE A 156 -9.00 8.13 8.71
CA ILE A 156 -10.06 9.15 8.60
C ILE A 156 -9.73 10.11 7.45
N PHE A 157 -8.53 10.69 7.44
CA PHE A 157 -8.12 11.57 6.35
C PHE A 157 -8.07 10.84 5.00
N GLY A 158 -7.58 9.60 4.97
CA GLY A 158 -7.54 8.78 3.76
C GLY A 158 -8.93 8.57 3.18
N ALA A 159 -9.90 8.13 4.00
CA ALA A 159 -11.26 7.91 3.57
C ALA A 159 -11.94 9.21 3.08
N LEU A 160 -11.72 10.34 3.78
CA LEU A 160 -12.30 11.62 3.40
C LEU A 160 -11.68 12.20 2.12
N LEU A 161 -10.35 12.19 2.03
CA LEU A 161 -9.64 12.83 0.91
C LEU A 161 -9.71 12.01 -0.39
N THR A 162 -9.88 10.69 -0.31
CA THR A 162 -10.04 9.82 -1.49
C THR A 162 -11.51 9.55 -1.86
N LEU A 163 -12.46 10.04 -1.05
CA LEU A 163 -13.89 9.93 -1.35
C LEU A 163 -14.25 10.41 -2.77
N PRO A 164 -13.77 11.57 -3.28
CA PRO A 164 -14.15 12.01 -4.62
C PRO A 164 -13.77 11.02 -5.73
N ILE A 165 -12.71 10.22 -5.53
CA ILE A 165 -12.25 9.21 -6.48
C ILE A 165 -13.05 7.91 -6.34
N GLY A 166 -13.46 7.56 -5.11
CA GLY A 166 -14.25 6.37 -4.82
C GLY A 166 -15.76 6.56 -4.99
N ALA A 167 -16.23 7.82 -5.00
CA ALA A 167 -17.66 8.15 -5.04
C ALA A 167 -18.41 7.74 -6.31
N PRO A 168 -17.83 7.75 -7.53
CA PRO A 168 -18.61 7.54 -8.77
C PRO A 168 -19.47 6.29 -8.78
N ASP A 169 -19.03 5.21 -8.13
CA ASP A 169 -19.76 3.94 -8.11
C ASP A 169 -20.24 3.54 -6.69
N ILE A 170 -20.34 4.51 -5.79
CA ILE A 170 -20.77 4.27 -4.40
C ILE A 170 -22.22 3.81 -4.32
N GLY A 171 -23.04 4.20 -5.31
CA GLY A 171 -24.43 3.75 -5.43
C GLY A 171 -24.53 2.24 -5.52
N THR A 172 -23.66 1.60 -6.27
CA THR A 172 -23.56 0.13 -6.37
C THR A 172 -23.23 -0.50 -5.02
N ALA A 173 -22.33 0.11 -4.25
CA ALA A 173 -22.01 -0.37 -2.92
C ALA A 173 -23.18 -0.24 -1.92
N ILE A 174 -24.01 0.78 -2.06
CA ILE A 174 -25.20 0.98 -1.23
C ILE A 174 -26.28 -0.05 -1.57
N THR A 175 -26.49 -0.32 -2.85
CA THR A 175 -27.48 -1.32 -3.30
C THR A 175 -27.03 -2.76 -3.03
N HIS A 176 -25.73 -2.99 -2.85
CA HIS A 176 -25.15 -4.30 -2.53
C HIS A 176 -24.38 -4.24 -1.20
N PRO A 177 -25.06 -4.29 -0.02
CA PRO A 177 -24.44 -4.09 1.29
C PRO A 177 -23.27 -5.04 1.61
N TYR A 178 -23.24 -6.21 0.96
CA TYR A 178 -22.12 -7.15 1.11
C TYR A 178 -20.77 -6.54 0.69
N LEU A 179 -20.76 -5.59 -0.27
CA LEU A 179 -19.55 -4.88 -0.69
C LEU A 179 -19.00 -4.00 0.42
N ILE A 180 -19.88 -3.36 1.20
CA ILE A 180 -19.48 -2.59 2.38
C ILE A 180 -18.90 -3.53 3.44
N GLY A 181 -19.58 -4.65 3.70
CA GLY A 181 -19.08 -5.68 4.62
C GLY A 181 -17.71 -6.22 4.19
N LEU A 182 -17.54 -6.50 2.90
CA LEU A 182 -16.27 -6.93 2.33
C LEU A 182 -15.18 -5.85 2.48
N GLY A 183 -15.51 -4.58 2.22
CA GLY A 183 -14.62 -3.44 2.47
C GLY A 183 -14.16 -3.35 3.92
N ILE A 184 -15.06 -3.58 4.88
CA ILE A 184 -14.73 -3.61 6.32
C ILE A 184 -13.78 -4.76 6.64
N VAL A 185 -14.06 -5.97 6.14
CA VAL A 185 -13.20 -7.15 6.37
C VAL A 185 -11.82 -6.95 5.76
N ILE A 186 -11.74 -6.51 4.50
CA ILE A 186 -10.46 -6.23 3.84
C ILE A 186 -9.73 -5.09 4.56
N GLY A 187 -10.44 -4.03 4.94
CA GLY A 187 -9.89 -2.91 5.72
C GLY A 187 -9.32 -3.36 7.05
N ALA A 188 -10.02 -4.22 7.78
CA ALA A 188 -9.54 -4.78 9.05
C ALA A 188 -8.26 -5.61 8.87
N LEU A 189 -8.29 -6.57 7.95
CA LEU A 189 -7.21 -7.55 7.77
C LEU A 189 -6.02 -6.95 7.02
N ALA A 190 -6.25 -6.33 5.86
CA ALA A 190 -5.18 -5.87 4.98
C ALA A 190 -4.69 -4.44 5.30
N SER A 191 -5.43 -3.66 6.10
CA SER A 191 -5.00 -2.30 6.45
C SER A 191 -4.76 -2.13 7.94
N VAL A 192 -5.76 -2.35 8.79
CA VAL A 192 -5.59 -2.10 10.24
C VAL A 192 -4.57 -3.05 10.84
N THR A 193 -4.65 -4.34 10.55
CA THR A 193 -3.71 -5.33 11.09
C THR A 193 -2.31 -5.12 10.53
N SER A 194 -2.15 -5.06 9.20
CA SER A 194 -0.83 -4.93 8.56
C SER A 194 -0.16 -3.61 8.95
N TYR A 195 -0.81 -2.48 8.72
CA TYR A 195 -0.23 -1.18 9.06
C TYR A 195 -0.12 -0.96 10.56
N GLY A 196 -0.95 -1.61 11.39
CA GLY A 196 -0.80 -1.61 12.84
C GLY A 196 0.48 -2.31 13.30
N ILE A 197 0.88 -3.39 12.64
CA ILE A 197 2.17 -4.07 12.83
C ILE A 197 3.29 -3.15 12.36
N ASP A 198 3.17 -2.55 11.17
CA ASP A 198 4.14 -1.61 10.61
C ASP A 198 4.40 -0.42 11.55
N GLN A 199 3.34 0.14 12.15
CA GLN A 199 3.48 1.22 13.12
C GLN A 199 4.27 0.79 14.36
N ARG A 200 4.14 -0.46 14.81
CA ARG A 200 4.94 -1.00 15.93
C ARG A 200 6.40 -1.19 15.52
N ILE A 201 6.64 -1.73 14.33
CA ILE A 201 7.99 -1.93 13.80
C ILE A 201 8.69 -0.58 13.63
N LEU A 202 8.04 0.42 13.04
CA LEU A 202 8.58 1.76 12.79
C LEU A 202 8.88 2.56 14.07
N ARG A 203 8.43 2.10 15.24
CA ARG A 203 8.85 2.63 16.54
C ARG A 203 10.18 2.07 17.02
N ILE A 204 10.55 0.89 16.54
CA ILE A 204 11.74 0.16 16.99
C ILE A 204 12.87 0.32 15.98
N VAL A 205 12.52 0.36 14.68
CA VAL A 205 13.48 0.47 13.58
C VAL A 205 13.34 1.78 12.84
N THR A 206 14.43 2.24 12.22
CA THR A 206 14.38 3.44 11.36
C THR A 206 13.65 3.14 10.06
N VAL A 207 13.10 4.18 9.41
CA VAL A 207 12.47 4.10 8.07
C VAL A 207 13.39 3.40 7.06
N ARG A 208 14.70 3.64 7.15
CA ARG A 208 15.70 2.99 6.31
C ARG A 208 15.68 1.45 6.47
N HIS A 209 15.79 0.94 7.69
CA HIS A 209 15.78 -0.50 7.94
C HIS A 209 14.44 -1.12 7.57
N TYR A 210 13.35 -0.42 7.87
CA TYR A 210 12.01 -0.83 7.48
C TYR A 210 11.86 -0.96 5.96
N SER A 211 12.36 0.01 5.19
CA SER A 211 12.30 -0.04 3.71
C SER A 211 13.11 -1.20 3.12
N VAL A 212 14.26 -1.54 3.74
CA VAL A 212 15.04 -2.72 3.34
C VAL A 212 14.28 -4.01 3.63
N LEU A 213 13.61 -4.10 4.79
CA LEU A 213 12.76 -5.26 5.12
C LEU A 213 11.61 -5.42 4.12
N LEU A 214 10.97 -4.30 3.73
CA LEU A 214 9.93 -4.32 2.71
C LEU A 214 10.46 -4.78 1.34
N ALA A 215 11.68 -4.40 0.97
CA ALA A 215 12.29 -4.83 -0.29
C ALA A 215 12.48 -6.35 -0.38
N MET A 216 12.47 -7.07 0.75
CA MET A 216 12.51 -8.54 0.78
C MET A 216 11.14 -9.20 0.54
N LEU A 217 10.04 -8.45 0.57
CA LEU A 217 8.69 -9.02 0.39
C LEU A 217 8.47 -9.78 -0.93
N PRO A 218 9.02 -9.39 -2.09
CA PRO A 218 8.90 -10.17 -3.32
C PRO A 218 9.46 -11.59 -3.18
N ILE A 219 10.57 -11.74 -2.46
CA ILE A 219 11.18 -13.05 -2.18
C ILE A 219 10.22 -13.88 -1.32
N VAL A 220 9.69 -13.29 -0.24
CA VAL A 220 8.72 -13.95 0.63
C VAL A 220 7.44 -14.32 -0.13
N ALA A 221 6.97 -13.41 -0.99
CA ALA A 221 5.79 -13.65 -1.84
C ALA A 221 6.00 -14.81 -2.82
N THR A 222 7.19 -14.92 -3.42
CA THR A 222 7.56 -16.02 -4.33
C THR A 222 7.59 -17.36 -3.57
N ILE A 223 8.22 -17.39 -2.39
CA ILE A 223 8.26 -18.59 -1.53
C ILE A 223 6.84 -19.02 -1.14
N PHE A 224 6.01 -18.06 -0.70
CA PHE A 224 4.64 -18.32 -0.30
C PHE A 224 3.78 -18.78 -1.48
N GLY A 225 3.95 -18.17 -2.66
CA GLY A 225 3.29 -18.58 -3.91
C GLY A 225 3.61 -20.02 -4.29
N TYR A 226 4.88 -20.42 -4.14
CA TYR A 226 5.31 -21.79 -4.36
C TYR A 226 4.71 -22.78 -3.34
N MET A 227 4.80 -22.46 -2.04
CA MET A 227 4.37 -23.37 -0.97
C MET A 227 2.85 -23.51 -0.87
N VAL A 228 2.08 -22.44 -1.09
CA VAL A 228 0.62 -22.43 -0.84
C VAL A 228 -0.19 -22.59 -2.12
N PHE A 229 0.25 -21.98 -3.21
CA PHE A 229 -0.48 -21.98 -4.48
C PHE A 229 0.13 -22.93 -5.52
N HIS A 230 1.20 -23.66 -5.16
CA HIS A 230 1.94 -24.57 -6.07
C HIS A 230 2.33 -23.90 -7.40
N GLN A 231 2.54 -22.59 -7.37
CA GLN A 231 3.00 -21.84 -8.52
C GLN A 231 4.50 -22.13 -8.72
N THR A 232 4.85 -22.81 -9.82
CA THR A 232 6.26 -23.04 -10.17
C THR A 232 6.83 -21.75 -10.75
N PRO A 233 7.79 -21.10 -10.06
CA PRO A 233 8.46 -19.92 -10.62
C PRO A 233 9.19 -20.30 -11.91
N GLN A 234 9.12 -19.42 -12.91
CA GLN A 234 9.90 -19.61 -14.14
C GLN A 234 11.35 -19.17 -13.90
N GLY A 235 12.28 -19.58 -14.76
CA GLY A 235 13.71 -19.29 -14.58
C GLY A 235 14.03 -17.79 -14.40
N TRP A 236 13.28 -16.91 -15.05
CA TRP A 236 13.39 -15.46 -14.92
C TRP A 236 12.93 -14.92 -13.55
N ASP A 237 11.98 -15.59 -12.88
CA ASP A 237 11.51 -15.20 -11.55
C ASP A 237 12.60 -15.41 -10.49
N TYR A 238 13.42 -16.48 -10.63
CA TYR A 238 14.57 -16.70 -9.76
C TYR A 238 15.65 -15.62 -9.95
N LEU A 239 15.93 -15.24 -11.22
CA LEU A 239 16.92 -14.21 -11.51
C LEU A 239 16.45 -12.84 -10.98
N GLY A 240 15.21 -12.45 -11.25
CA GLY A 240 14.64 -11.20 -10.78
C GLY A 240 14.61 -11.10 -9.25
N SER A 241 14.20 -12.19 -8.57
CA SER A 241 14.19 -12.25 -7.10
C SER A 241 15.59 -12.18 -6.49
N ALA A 242 16.60 -12.73 -7.16
CA ALA A 242 17.98 -12.69 -6.68
C ALA A 242 18.65 -11.30 -6.85
N LEU A 243 18.11 -10.45 -7.71
CA LEU A 243 18.61 -9.08 -7.95
C LEU A 243 17.97 -8.04 -7.03
N ILE A 244 16.90 -8.38 -6.32
CA ILE A 244 16.22 -7.53 -5.34
C ILE A 244 16.84 -7.76 -3.96
#